data_8b293e934d5e2b143ed06d83f773b8cb
#
_entry.id   8b293e934d5e2b143ed06d83f773b8cb
#
_cell.length_a   1.000
_cell.length_b   1.000
_cell.length_c   1.000
_cell.angle_alpha   90.00
_cell.angle_beta   90.00
_cell.angle_gamma   90.00
#
_symmetry.space_group_name_H-M   'P 1'
#
loop_
_entity.id
_entity.type
_entity.pdbx_description
1 polymer ?
#
loop_
_entity_poly.entity_id
_entity_poly.type
_entity_poly.pdbx_seq_one_letter_code
_entity_poly.pdbx_strand_id
1 'polypeptide(L)'
;WVVGNRHLESERGYKAVLGTKWRNTRFSVEPSVFYQRIDSYIYDHIGEGKDRFHNHPSGKYPKFIYDQDDVRLYGGDIEATYKPVEPLTLVAKAEWIFGRNLTRSGWLPFMPSDRYGLSATYSKTLGSRKQYVASLSLSGIYVAKQTRFDPDKDLVPDSPDGYFLLNGTADFAIKLPRGREVKFMLVGDNVLNALYKEYTDRFRYYAHERGANFSLRTLIRF
;
A
#
# COMPACT_ATOMS: atom_id res chain seq x y z
N TRP A 1 23.02 -0.11 -10.05
CA TRP A 1 23.37 0.56 -11.29
C TRP A 1 22.13 0.64 -12.18
N VAL A 2 21.87 1.83 -12.76
CA VAL A 2 20.71 2.04 -13.64
C VAL A 2 21.22 2.47 -15.01
N VAL A 3 20.69 1.83 -16.06
CA VAL A 3 21.05 2.14 -17.47
C VAL A 3 19.82 2.72 -18.16
N GLY A 4 19.94 3.97 -18.62
CA GLY A 4 18.91 4.62 -19.42
C GLY A 4 18.84 4.05 -20.84
N ASN A 5 17.68 4.20 -21.47
CA ASN A 5 17.46 3.87 -22.88
C ASN A 5 17.19 5.16 -23.67
N ARG A 6 17.97 5.42 -24.72
CA ARG A 6 17.86 6.64 -25.54
C ARG A 6 16.73 6.56 -26.59
N HIS A 7 16.14 5.38 -26.76
CA HIS A 7 15.14 5.09 -27.79
C HIS A 7 13.72 5.03 -27.20
N LEU A 8 13.53 5.53 -25.94
CA LEU A 8 12.22 5.57 -25.34
C LEU A 8 11.31 6.56 -26.06
N GLU A 9 10.09 6.11 -26.35
CA GLU A 9 9.01 6.90 -26.94
C GLU A 9 8.04 7.38 -25.86
N SER A 10 7.13 8.27 -26.22
CA SER A 10 6.09 8.74 -25.30
C SER A 10 5.07 7.65 -25.00
N GLU A 11 4.75 7.43 -23.74
CA GLU A 11 3.67 6.55 -23.31
C GLU A 11 2.29 7.10 -23.75
N ARG A 12 1.37 6.19 -24.13
CA ARG A 12 -0.03 6.50 -24.41
C ARG A 12 -0.93 5.58 -23.61
N GLY A 13 -1.74 6.16 -22.72
CA GLY A 13 -2.58 5.38 -21.82
C GLY A 13 -4.08 5.60 -22.06
N TYR A 14 -4.84 4.52 -22.06
CA TYR A 14 -6.32 4.51 -22.05
C TYR A 14 -6.79 3.83 -20.78
N LYS A 15 -7.59 4.53 -19.98
CA LYS A 15 -8.08 4.00 -18.69
C LYS A 15 -9.60 4.10 -18.63
N ALA A 16 -10.23 3.02 -18.21
CA ALA A 16 -11.63 2.98 -17.81
C ALA A 16 -11.71 2.62 -16.33
N VAL A 17 -12.59 3.29 -15.60
CA VAL A 17 -12.86 3.03 -14.19
C VAL A 17 -14.36 2.95 -14.00
N LEU A 18 -14.82 1.92 -13.30
CA LEU A 18 -16.20 1.78 -12.88
C LEU A 18 -16.23 1.63 -11.36
N GLY A 19 -16.88 2.55 -10.69
CA GLY A 19 -17.08 2.51 -9.26
C GLY A 19 -18.54 2.77 -8.91
N THR A 20 -18.95 2.24 -7.78
CA THR A 20 -20.28 2.51 -7.23
C THR A 20 -20.18 2.71 -5.72
N LYS A 21 -21.16 3.41 -5.17
CA LYS A 21 -21.29 3.62 -3.74
C LYS A 21 -22.71 3.32 -3.32
N TRP A 22 -22.85 2.32 -2.46
CA TRP A 22 -24.10 2.03 -1.80
C TRP A 22 -24.00 2.35 -0.31
N ARG A 23 -25.00 3.05 0.23
CA ARG A 23 -24.99 3.48 1.63
C ARG A 23 -26.38 3.43 2.24
N ASN A 24 -26.46 2.98 3.48
CA ASN A 24 -27.59 3.19 4.35
C ASN A 24 -27.12 3.77 5.71
N THR A 25 -27.96 3.80 6.73
CA THR A 25 -27.67 4.38 8.06
C THR A 25 -26.52 3.68 8.80
N ARG A 26 -26.28 2.40 8.55
CA ARG A 26 -25.32 1.57 9.29
C ARG A 26 -24.23 0.95 8.40
N PHE A 27 -24.44 0.91 7.12
CA PHE A 27 -23.58 0.18 6.21
C PHE A 27 -23.29 0.98 4.95
N SER A 28 -22.05 0.99 4.48
CA SER A 28 -21.69 1.46 3.14
C SER A 28 -20.72 0.50 2.48
N VAL A 29 -20.85 0.34 1.17
CA VAL A 29 -19.91 -0.41 0.33
C VAL A 29 -19.58 0.42 -0.89
N GLU A 30 -18.29 0.48 -1.19
CA GLU A 30 -17.71 1.28 -2.26
C GLU A 30 -16.75 0.40 -3.08
N PRO A 31 -17.24 -0.48 -3.97
CA PRO A 31 -16.38 -1.23 -4.89
C PRO A 31 -15.98 -0.37 -6.08
N SER A 32 -14.74 -0.54 -6.54
CA SER A 32 -14.29 -0.03 -7.82
C SER A 32 -13.47 -1.06 -8.59
N VAL A 33 -13.52 -0.99 -9.92
CA VAL A 33 -12.68 -1.78 -10.81
C VAL A 33 -12.13 -0.87 -11.90
N PHE A 34 -10.94 -1.18 -12.37
CA PHE A 34 -10.32 -0.44 -13.46
C PHE A 34 -9.68 -1.37 -14.48
N TYR A 35 -9.59 -0.86 -15.68
CA TYR A 35 -8.82 -1.42 -16.77
C TYR A 35 -8.04 -0.31 -17.44
N GLN A 36 -6.75 -0.53 -17.67
CA GLN A 36 -5.87 0.40 -18.33
C GLN A 36 -4.97 -0.33 -19.34
N ARG A 37 -4.92 0.16 -20.55
CA ARG A 37 -3.92 -0.19 -21.55
C ARG A 37 -2.94 0.98 -21.68
N ILE A 38 -1.65 0.68 -21.69
CA ILE A 38 -0.60 1.68 -21.92
C ILE A 38 0.28 1.12 -23.05
N ASP A 39 0.30 1.83 -24.16
CA ASP A 39 1.21 1.56 -25.24
C ASP A 39 2.54 2.26 -24.94
N SER A 40 3.65 1.59 -25.19
CA SER A 40 5.02 2.08 -24.92
C SER A 40 5.26 2.40 -23.43
N TYR A 41 4.77 1.57 -22.51
CA TYR A 41 4.97 1.71 -21.06
C TYR A 41 6.44 1.56 -20.69
N ILE A 42 6.98 2.54 -19.96
CA ILE A 42 8.38 2.56 -19.53
C ILE A 42 8.49 1.91 -18.15
N TYR A 43 9.30 0.89 -18.06
CA TYR A 43 9.60 0.21 -16.80
C TYR A 43 11.08 -0.19 -16.75
N ASP A 44 11.57 -0.50 -15.58
CA ASP A 44 12.88 -1.09 -15.43
C ASP A 44 12.80 -2.50 -14.87
N HIS A 45 13.76 -3.32 -15.21
CA HIS A 45 13.94 -4.67 -14.72
C HIS A 45 15.42 -4.99 -14.55
N ILE A 46 15.74 -6.05 -13.83
CA ILE A 46 17.11 -6.52 -13.74
C ILE A 46 17.61 -6.99 -15.13
N GLY A 47 18.83 -6.68 -15.49
CA GLY A 47 19.44 -7.20 -16.70
C GLY A 47 19.56 -8.71 -16.71
N GLU A 48 19.64 -9.32 -17.88
CA GLU A 48 19.74 -10.77 -18.06
C GLU A 48 21.17 -11.23 -18.30
N GLY A 49 21.50 -12.45 -17.94
CA GLY A 49 22.81 -13.08 -18.21
C GLY A 49 23.99 -12.21 -17.75
N LYS A 50 24.86 -11.82 -18.66
CA LYS A 50 26.04 -10.98 -18.38
C LYS A 50 25.66 -9.55 -17.97
N ASP A 51 24.49 -9.08 -18.34
CA ASP A 51 23.98 -7.74 -18.03
C ASP A 51 23.29 -7.64 -16.68
N ARG A 52 23.17 -8.75 -15.93
CA ARG A 52 22.55 -8.78 -14.60
C ARG A 52 23.29 -7.94 -13.56
N PHE A 53 24.61 -7.79 -13.73
CA PHE A 53 25.46 -7.05 -12.82
C PHE A 53 26.42 -6.12 -13.55
N HIS A 54 26.67 -4.97 -12.94
CA HIS A 54 27.70 -4.05 -13.32
C HIS A 54 28.95 -4.23 -12.44
N ASN A 55 30.12 -4.46 -13.07
CA ASN A 55 31.39 -4.54 -12.36
C ASN A 55 32.00 -3.14 -12.26
N HIS A 56 32.21 -2.68 -11.06
CA HIS A 56 32.87 -1.41 -10.73
C HIS A 56 34.07 -1.69 -9.83
N PRO A 57 35.12 -0.85 -9.80
CA PRO A 57 36.27 -1.06 -8.92
C PRO A 57 35.93 -1.25 -7.43
N SER A 58 34.83 -0.66 -6.97
CA SER A 58 34.33 -0.80 -5.59
C SER A 58 33.43 -2.01 -5.34
N GLY A 59 33.11 -2.82 -6.36
CA GLY A 59 32.28 -4.02 -6.20
C GLY A 59 31.39 -4.35 -7.39
N LYS A 60 30.55 -5.35 -7.19
CA LYS A 60 29.60 -5.87 -8.18
C LYS A 60 28.19 -5.43 -7.79
N TYR A 61 27.52 -4.66 -8.64
CA TYR A 61 26.23 -4.03 -8.38
C TYR A 61 25.15 -4.57 -9.30
N PRO A 62 23.92 -4.79 -8.82
CA PRO A 62 22.78 -5.10 -9.68
C PRO A 62 22.60 -4.04 -10.76
N LYS A 63 22.34 -4.47 -12.00
CA LYS A 63 22.16 -3.58 -13.15
C LYS A 63 20.70 -3.60 -13.56
N PHE A 64 20.01 -2.48 -13.40
CA PHE A 64 18.65 -2.26 -13.87
C PHE A 64 18.67 -1.55 -15.22
N ILE A 65 17.82 -2.01 -16.12
CA ILE A 65 17.74 -1.52 -17.50
C ILE A 65 16.32 -0.99 -17.73
N TYR A 66 16.22 0.22 -18.27
CA TYR A 66 14.94 0.76 -18.73
C TYR A 66 14.54 0.14 -20.07
N ASP A 67 13.32 -0.34 -20.12
CA ASP A 67 12.71 -0.94 -21.28
C ASP A 67 11.32 -0.35 -21.53
N GLN A 68 10.74 -0.64 -22.69
CA GLN A 68 9.47 -0.10 -23.10
C GLN A 68 8.66 -1.16 -23.85
N ASP A 69 7.47 -1.45 -23.35
CA ASP A 69 6.56 -2.45 -23.91
C ASP A 69 5.12 -1.99 -23.79
N ASP A 70 4.24 -2.56 -24.62
CA ASP A 70 2.80 -2.43 -24.42
C ASP A 70 2.36 -3.25 -23.20
N VAL A 71 1.53 -2.64 -22.35
CA VAL A 71 1.09 -3.28 -21.12
C VAL A 71 -0.40 -3.12 -20.88
N ARG A 72 -0.91 -4.00 -20.03
CA ARG A 72 -2.27 -3.95 -19.51
C ARG A 72 -2.24 -4.03 -17.99
N LEU A 73 -2.85 -3.02 -17.36
CA LEU A 73 -3.10 -2.99 -15.91
C LEU A 73 -4.60 -3.15 -15.69
N TYR A 74 -5.00 -3.98 -14.75
CA TYR A 74 -6.39 -4.12 -14.33
C TYR A 74 -6.45 -4.56 -12.89
N GLY A 75 -7.54 -4.20 -12.22
CA GLY A 75 -7.66 -4.51 -10.81
C GLY A 75 -8.92 -3.90 -10.22
N GLY A 76 -8.96 -3.88 -8.91
CA GLY A 76 -10.07 -3.29 -8.19
C GLY A 76 -9.76 -3.14 -6.72
N ASP A 77 -10.65 -2.42 -6.07
CA ASP A 77 -10.68 -2.26 -4.63
C ASP A 77 -12.12 -2.30 -4.13
N ILE A 78 -12.28 -2.64 -2.89
CA ILE A 78 -13.55 -2.58 -2.19
C ILE A 78 -13.32 -2.07 -0.77
N GLU A 79 -14.11 -1.09 -0.37
CA GLU A 79 -14.21 -0.66 1.02
C GLU A 79 -15.63 -0.90 1.53
N ALA A 80 -15.75 -1.58 2.67
CA ALA A 80 -17.02 -1.79 3.36
C ALA A 80 -16.92 -1.21 4.77
N THR A 81 -17.85 -0.30 5.12
CA THR A 81 -17.96 0.26 6.46
C THR A 81 -19.24 -0.22 7.10
N TYR A 82 -19.15 -0.69 8.35
CA TYR A 82 -20.29 -1.11 9.15
C TYR A 82 -20.28 -0.44 10.54
N LYS A 83 -21.40 0.15 10.91
CA LYS A 83 -21.62 0.79 12.22
C LYS A 83 -22.69 0.02 12.99
N PRO A 84 -22.33 -1.05 13.72
CA PRO A 84 -23.30 -1.86 14.47
C PRO A 84 -24.00 -1.04 15.56
N VAL A 85 -23.25 -0.19 16.23
CA VAL A 85 -23.71 0.76 17.25
C VAL A 85 -22.98 2.09 17.06
N GLU A 86 -23.54 3.19 17.57
CA GLU A 86 -23.03 4.55 17.36
C GLU A 86 -21.52 4.71 17.65
N PRO A 87 -20.96 4.21 18.77
CA PRO A 87 -19.54 4.40 19.08
C PRO A 87 -18.60 3.48 18.30
N LEU A 88 -19.08 2.45 17.59
CA LEU A 88 -18.25 1.46 16.93
C LEU A 88 -18.37 1.54 15.41
N THR A 89 -17.22 1.69 14.76
CA THR A 89 -17.09 1.63 13.29
C THR A 89 -16.14 0.50 12.92
N LEU A 90 -16.58 -0.39 12.07
CA LEU A 90 -15.78 -1.45 11.46
C LEU A 90 -15.56 -1.10 9.98
N VAL A 91 -14.33 -1.27 9.48
CA VAL A 91 -14.01 -1.06 8.06
C VAL A 91 -13.24 -2.26 7.56
N ALA A 92 -13.72 -2.86 6.47
CA ALA A 92 -13.01 -3.89 5.73
C ALA A 92 -12.58 -3.33 4.36
N LYS A 93 -11.35 -3.63 3.95
CA LYS A 93 -10.77 -3.24 2.66
C LYS A 93 -10.15 -4.44 1.99
N ALA A 94 -10.25 -4.48 0.66
CA ALA A 94 -9.47 -5.38 -0.16
C ALA A 94 -9.06 -4.65 -1.43
N GLU A 95 -7.81 -4.87 -1.88
CA GLU A 95 -7.26 -4.26 -3.07
C GLU A 95 -6.38 -5.25 -3.82
N TRP A 96 -6.47 -5.24 -5.14
CA TRP A 96 -5.65 -6.09 -6.02
C TRP A 96 -5.40 -5.41 -7.35
N ILE A 97 -4.21 -5.66 -7.90
CA ILE A 97 -3.80 -5.14 -9.20
C ILE A 97 -3.01 -6.20 -9.96
N PHE A 98 -3.28 -6.29 -11.26
CA PHE A 98 -2.60 -7.17 -12.19
C PHE A 98 -1.91 -6.34 -13.28
N GLY A 99 -0.65 -6.61 -13.52
CA GLY A 99 0.13 -5.99 -14.60
C GLY A 99 0.63 -7.06 -15.58
N ARG A 100 0.22 -6.96 -16.83
CA ARG A 100 0.62 -7.87 -17.91
C ARG A 100 1.41 -7.14 -18.97
N ASN A 101 2.56 -7.67 -19.30
CA ASN A 101 3.30 -7.28 -20.50
C ASN A 101 2.64 -7.95 -21.71
N LEU A 102 2.29 -7.17 -22.73
CA LEU A 102 1.61 -7.65 -23.93
C LEU A 102 2.60 -7.92 -25.07
N THR A 103 3.75 -7.24 -25.07
CA THR A 103 4.79 -7.38 -26.11
C THR A 103 5.59 -8.67 -25.93
N ARG A 104 6.06 -8.93 -24.70
CA ARG A 104 6.94 -10.08 -24.39
C ARG A 104 6.22 -11.23 -23.70
N SER A 105 4.94 -11.05 -23.37
CA SER A 105 4.15 -11.92 -22.50
C SER A 105 4.75 -11.99 -21.09
N GLY A 106 3.92 -12.29 -20.07
CA GLY A 106 4.36 -12.40 -18.68
C GLY A 106 3.82 -11.29 -17.78
N TRP A 107 4.36 -11.25 -16.58
CA TRP A 107 3.99 -10.27 -15.55
C TRP A 107 4.92 -9.06 -15.59
N LEU A 108 4.36 -7.88 -15.28
CA LEU A 108 5.19 -6.71 -15.03
C LEU A 108 5.95 -6.88 -13.69
N PRO A 109 7.20 -6.44 -13.63
CA PRO A 109 7.95 -6.44 -12.37
C PRO A 109 7.37 -5.42 -11.38
N PHE A 110 7.63 -5.62 -10.11
CA PHE A 110 7.29 -4.71 -9.00
C PHE A 110 5.80 -4.34 -8.89
N MET A 111 4.90 -5.21 -9.34
CA MET A 111 3.47 -5.01 -9.13
C MET A 111 3.11 -5.31 -7.67
N PRO A 112 2.27 -4.47 -7.02
CA PRO A 112 1.86 -4.70 -5.63
C PRO A 112 1.19 -6.05 -5.41
N SER A 113 1.40 -6.63 -4.23
CA SER A 113 0.67 -7.79 -3.73
C SER A 113 -0.77 -7.43 -3.38
N ASP A 114 -1.66 -8.44 -3.39
CA ASP A 114 -3.02 -8.26 -2.89
C ASP A 114 -3.00 -7.91 -1.41
N ARG A 115 -3.86 -6.97 -1.00
CA ARG A 115 -3.93 -6.47 0.37
C ARG A 115 -5.34 -6.57 0.92
N TYR A 116 -5.44 -6.98 2.17
CA TYR A 116 -6.69 -7.13 2.90
C TYR A 116 -6.56 -6.45 4.24
N GLY A 117 -7.47 -5.54 4.55
CA GLY A 117 -7.46 -4.77 5.78
C GLY A 117 -8.77 -4.94 6.54
N LEU A 118 -8.67 -5.02 7.87
CA LEU A 118 -9.81 -4.95 8.76
C LEU A 118 -9.47 -3.99 9.90
N SER A 119 -10.30 -2.98 10.12
CA SER A 119 -10.13 -2.07 11.24
C SER A 119 -11.40 -1.92 12.07
N ALA A 120 -11.20 -1.69 13.36
CA ALA A 120 -12.25 -1.40 14.32
C ALA A 120 -11.89 -0.11 15.06
N THR A 121 -12.80 0.86 15.04
CA THR A 121 -12.65 2.12 15.78
C THR A 121 -13.81 2.27 16.74
N TYR A 122 -13.49 2.39 18.04
CA TYR A 122 -14.43 2.75 19.06
C TYR A 122 -14.18 4.20 19.48
N SER A 123 -15.19 5.05 19.38
CA SER A 123 -15.08 6.48 19.73
C SER A 123 -16.23 6.90 20.63
N LYS A 124 -15.92 7.51 21.77
CA LYS A 124 -16.90 7.94 22.74
C LYS A 124 -16.67 9.39 23.15
N THR A 125 -17.75 10.16 23.11
CA THR A 125 -17.78 11.51 23.67
C THR A 125 -18.10 11.45 25.17
N LEU A 126 -17.31 12.12 26.00
CA LEU A 126 -17.33 12.08 27.43
C LEU A 126 -17.54 13.49 28.03
N GLY A 127 -17.94 13.53 29.30
CA GLY A 127 -18.18 14.77 30.06
C GLY A 127 -19.58 15.32 29.84
N SER A 128 -20.13 15.99 30.89
CA SER A 128 -21.48 16.58 30.87
C SER A 128 -21.68 17.63 29.78
N ARG A 129 -20.63 18.33 29.41
CA ARG A 129 -20.61 19.30 28.28
C ARG A 129 -20.11 18.70 26.97
N LYS A 130 -19.93 17.37 26.87
CA LYS A 130 -19.41 16.65 25.71
C LYS A 130 -18.06 17.21 25.21
N GLN A 131 -17.24 17.71 26.12
CA GLN A 131 -15.99 18.38 25.80
C GLN A 131 -14.80 17.43 25.57
N TYR A 132 -14.92 16.16 25.93
CA TYR A 132 -13.86 15.17 25.71
C TYR A 132 -14.27 14.15 24.67
N VAL A 133 -13.34 13.72 23.84
CA VAL A 133 -13.53 12.60 22.91
C VAL A 133 -12.37 11.63 23.09
N ALA A 134 -12.70 10.40 23.43
CA ALA A 134 -11.73 9.30 23.48
C ALA A 134 -12.00 8.33 22.33
N SER A 135 -10.96 7.93 21.62
CA SER A 135 -11.06 6.96 20.53
C SER A 135 -9.94 5.93 20.62
N LEU A 136 -10.28 4.69 20.30
CA LEU A 136 -9.32 3.59 20.13
C LEU A 136 -9.59 2.96 18.78
N SER A 137 -8.54 2.85 17.97
CA SER A 137 -8.58 2.20 16.67
C SER A 137 -7.54 1.10 16.60
N LEU A 138 -7.93 -0.08 16.10
CA LEU A 138 -7.04 -1.18 15.77
C LEU A 138 -7.24 -1.54 14.31
N SER A 139 -6.14 -1.80 13.59
CA SER A 139 -6.16 -2.14 12.17
C SER A 139 -5.21 -3.31 11.90
N GLY A 140 -5.76 -4.42 11.43
CA GLY A 140 -5.00 -5.55 10.89
C GLY A 140 -4.89 -5.44 9.37
N ILE A 141 -3.69 -5.62 8.83
CA ILE A 141 -3.42 -5.61 7.38
C ILE A 141 -2.71 -6.91 7.03
N TYR A 142 -3.30 -7.72 6.16
CA TYR A 142 -2.67 -8.88 5.57
C TYR A 142 -2.25 -8.56 4.13
N VAL A 143 -0.99 -8.77 3.81
CA VAL A 143 -0.41 -8.64 2.48
C VAL A 143 -0.05 -10.03 2.00
N ALA A 144 -0.63 -10.45 0.87
CA ALA A 144 -0.39 -11.78 0.32
C ALA A 144 1.00 -11.88 -0.33
N LYS A 145 1.57 -13.08 -0.37
CA LYS A 145 2.78 -13.33 -1.16
C LYS A 145 2.52 -12.97 -2.63
N GLN A 146 3.40 -12.20 -3.24
CA GLN A 146 3.30 -11.91 -4.68
C GLN A 146 3.69 -13.14 -5.50
N THR A 147 2.72 -13.70 -6.21
CA THR A 147 2.93 -14.86 -7.09
C THR A 147 2.90 -14.48 -8.58
N ARG A 148 2.54 -13.23 -8.87
CA ARG A 148 2.41 -12.70 -10.23
C ARG A 148 3.65 -11.89 -10.61
N PHE A 149 4.76 -12.56 -10.78
CA PHE A 149 6.04 -11.98 -11.19
C PHE A 149 6.83 -12.96 -12.05
N ASP A 150 7.84 -12.46 -12.74
CA ASP A 150 8.78 -13.25 -13.52
C ASP A 150 10.10 -13.37 -12.74
N PRO A 151 10.47 -14.58 -12.26
CA PRO A 151 11.69 -14.77 -11.47
C PRO A 151 12.98 -14.33 -12.20
N ASP A 152 13.00 -14.43 -13.53
CA ASP A 152 14.18 -14.05 -14.31
C ASP A 152 14.37 -12.53 -14.41
N LYS A 153 13.28 -11.77 -14.19
CA LYS A 153 13.28 -10.30 -14.21
C LYS A 153 13.43 -9.66 -12.82
N ASP A 154 13.63 -10.47 -11.80
CA ASP A 154 13.88 -10.01 -10.44
C ASP A 154 15.32 -10.31 -10.01
N LEU A 155 15.89 -9.52 -9.11
CA LEU A 155 17.22 -9.77 -8.55
C LEU A 155 17.25 -11.05 -7.71
N VAL A 156 16.15 -11.34 -7.03
CA VAL A 156 15.93 -12.55 -6.22
C VAL A 156 14.80 -13.35 -6.85
N PRO A 157 15.00 -14.65 -7.17
CA PRO A 157 14.04 -15.45 -7.90
C PRO A 157 12.78 -15.80 -7.08
N ASP A 158 12.77 -15.49 -5.78
CA ASP A 158 11.65 -15.70 -4.88
C ASP A 158 11.09 -14.35 -4.38
N SER A 159 9.76 -14.23 -4.40
CA SER A 159 9.10 -13.09 -3.77
C SER A 159 9.08 -13.26 -2.23
N PRO A 160 9.06 -12.16 -1.48
CA PRO A 160 8.87 -12.24 -0.04
C PRO A 160 7.57 -12.95 0.32
N ASP A 161 7.59 -13.65 1.45
CA ASP A 161 6.36 -14.25 1.99
C ASP A 161 5.32 -13.20 2.34
N GLY A 162 4.06 -13.62 2.34
CA GLY A 162 2.97 -12.79 2.85
C GLY A 162 3.16 -12.50 4.34
N TYR A 163 2.61 -11.38 4.78
CA TYR A 163 2.78 -10.93 6.15
C TYR A 163 1.53 -10.27 6.70
N PHE A 164 1.48 -10.15 8.02
CA PHE A 164 0.40 -9.49 8.74
C PHE A 164 0.96 -8.38 9.63
N LEU A 165 0.36 -7.19 9.53
CA LEU A 165 0.67 -6.05 10.37
C LEU A 165 -0.52 -5.70 11.26
N LEU A 166 -0.27 -5.44 12.53
CA LEU A 166 -1.24 -4.87 13.44
C LEU A 166 -0.81 -3.45 13.80
N ASN A 167 -1.69 -2.49 13.57
CA ASN A 167 -1.50 -1.08 13.91
C ASN A 167 -2.56 -0.65 14.93
N GLY A 168 -2.24 0.33 15.75
CA GLY A 168 -3.16 0.86 16.73
C GLY A 168 -3.02 2.35 16.94
N THR A 169 -4.14 3.02 17.25
CA THR A 169 -4.13 4.44 17.59
C THR A 169 -5.06 4.67 18.78
N ALA A 170 -4.57 5.35 19.82
CA ALA A 170 -5.39 5.83 20.92
C ALA A 170 -5.38 7.36 20.94
N ASP A 171 -6.56 7.96 20.86
CA ASP A 171 -6.74 9.39 20.77
C ASP A 171 -7.51 9.92 21.99
N PHE A 172 -7.09 11.07 22.48
CA PHE A 172 -7.84 11.85 23.47
C PHE A 172 -7.88 13.32 23.04
N ALA A 173 -9.09 13.83 22.77
CA ALA A 173 -9.29 15.21 22.35
C ALA A 173 -10.07 15.99 23.40
N ILE A 174 -9.66 17.24 23.64
CA ILE A 174 -10.28 18.20 24.53
C ILE A 174 -10.81 19.34 23.65
N LYS A 175 -12.13 19.45 23.55
CA LYS A 175 -12.81 20.56 22.86
C LYS A 175 -12.90 21.76 23.79
N LEU A 176 -12.37 22.87 23.35
CA LEU A 176 -12.34 24.14 24.07
C LEU A 176 -13.34 25.12 23.47
N PRO A 177 -13.73 26.19 24.18
CA PRO A 177 -14.58 27.25 23.64
C PRO A 177 -14.02 27.85 22.34
N ARG A 178 -14.90 28.42 21.51
CA ARG A 178 -14.58 29.06 20.23
C ARG A 178 -13.98 28.13 19.18
N GLY A 179 -14.34 26.83 19.21
CA GLY A 179 -13.90 25.85 18.19
C GLY A 179 -12.46 25.37 18.35
N ARG A 180 -11.76 25.75 19.42
CA ARG A 180 -10.40 25.27 19.71
C ARG A 180 -10.40 23.82 20.17
N GLU A 181 -9.32 23.11 19.91
CA GLU A 181 -9.16 21.70 20.29
C GLU A 181 -7.70 21.40 20.60
N VAL A 182 -7.47 20.58 21.62
CA VAL A 182 -6.18 19.92 21.88
C VAL A 182 -6.39 18.41 21.79
N LYS A 183 -5.61 17.73 20.94
CA LYS A 183 -5.70 16.28 20.74
C LYS A 183 -4.35 15.65 20.99
N PHE A 184 -4.33 14.63 21.83
CA PHE A 184 -3.18 13.75 22.05
C PHE A 184 -3.44 12.43 21.32
N MET A 185 -2.41 11.90 20.64
CA MET A 185 -2.52 10.69 19.84
C MET A 185 -1.31 9.80 20.12
N LEU A 186 -1.55 8.62 20.65
CA LEU A 186 -0.57 7.54 20.70
C LEU A 186 -0.78 6.65 19.49
N VAL A 187 0.25 6.51 18.64
CA VAL A 187 0.21 5.70 17.43
C VAL A 187 1.22 4.59 17.54
N GLY A 188 0.82 3.37 17.27
CA GLY A 188 1.68 2.20 17.16
C GLY A 188 1.55 1.58 15.77
N ASP A 189 2.65 1.52 15.04
CA ASP A 189 2.75 0.86 13.75
C ASP A 189 3.48 -0.47 13.92
N ASN A 190 3.01 -1.54 13.25
CA ASN A 190 3.58 -2.88 13.34
C ASN A 190 3.80 -3.30 14.81
N VAL A 191 2.76 -3.16 15.65
CA VAL A 191 2.87 -3.38 17.11
C VAL A 191 3.24 -4.81 17.49
N LEU A 192 3.04 -5.78 16.59
CA LEU A 192 3.48 -7.17 16.77
C LEU A 192 4.95 -7.37 16.40
N ASN A 193 5.63 -6.32 15.96
CA ASN A 193 7.03 -6.37 15.50
C ASN A 193 7.27 -7.45 14.45
N ALA A 194 6.33 -7.61 13.51
CA ALA A 194 6.45 -8.54 12.41
C ALA A 194 7.68 -8.20 11.56
N LEU A 195 8.46 -9.19 11.23
CA LEU A 195 9.60 -9.07 10.34
C LEU A 195 9.14 -9.34 8.91
N TYR A 196 9.19 -8.34 8.04
CA TYR A 196 8.64 -8.46 6.69
C TYR A 196 9.46 -7.69 5.66
N LYS A 197 9.18 -7.98 4.40
CA LYS A 197 9.74 -7.29 3.23
C LYS A 197 8.60 -6.96 2.26
N GLU A 198 8.51 -5.69 1.85
CA GLU A 198 7.54 -5.28 0.83
C GLU A 198 8.04 -5.66 -0.56
N TYR A 199 7.22 -6.35 -1.37
CA TYR A 199 7.63 -6.80 -2.70
C TYR A 199 8.04 -5.64 -3.62
N THR A 200 7.37 -4.51 -3.54
CA THR A 200 7.62 -3.32 -4.36
C THR A 200 8.81 -2.50 -3.90
N ASP A 201 9.35 -2.74 -2.71
CA ASP A 201 10.54 -2.03 -2.22
C ASP A 201 11.82 -2.76 -2.65
N ARG A 202 12.71 -2.08 -3.34
CA ARG A 202 14.03 -2.63 -3.71
C ARG A 202 14.99 -2.79 -2.55
N PHE A 203 14.78 -2.08 -1.44
CA PHE A 203 15.55 -2.32 -0.23
C PHE A 203 15.34 -3.72 0.37
N ARG A 204 14.23 -4.41 -0.01
CA ARG A 204 13.98 -5.81 0.38
C ARG A 204 15.12 -6.77 0.05
N TYR A 205 15.95 -6.45 -0.92
CA TYR A 205 17.13 -7.25 -1.25
C TYR A 205 18.19 -7.24 -0.16
N TYR A 206 18.20 -6.22 0.69
CA TYR A 206 19.25 -5.96 1.68
C TYR A 206 18.74 -5.93 3.11
N ALA A 207 17.51 -5.49 3.33
CA ALA A 207 16.97 -5.29 4.66
C ALA A 207 15.48 -5.63 4.74
N HIS A 208 15.00 -5.83 5.96
CA HIS A 208 13.58 -5.87 6.26
C HIS A 208 13.05 -4.46 6.46
N GLU A 209 11.73 -4.34 6.35
CA GLU A 209 11.01 -3.13 6.68
C GLU A 209 11.11 -2.79 8.17
N ARG A 210 10.67 -1.59 8.51
CA ARG A 210 10.68 -1.11 9.88
C ARG A 210 9.87 -2.03 10.79
N GLY A 211 10.46 -2.41 11.92
CA GLY A 211 9.78 -3.11 13.02
C GLY A 211 8.78 -2.22 13.76
N ALA A 212 8.42 -2.62 14.97
CA ALA A 212 7.48 -1.88 15.81
C ALA A 212 7.92 -0.43 16.02
N ASN A 213 6.99 0.50 15.81
CA ASN A 213 7.25 1.93 15.98
C ASN A 213 6.11 2.57 16.78
N PHE A 214 6.46 3.35 17.80
CA PHE A 214 5.49 4.08 18.61
C PHE A 214 5.79 5.57 18.57
N SER A 215 4.73 6.38 18.41
CA SER A 215 4.85 7.83 18.41
C SER A 215 3.73 8.49 19.21
N LEU A 216 4.09 9.54 19.96
CA LEU A 216 3.14 10.43 20.60
C LEU A 216 3.06 11.72 19.80
N ARG A 217 1.85 12.12 19.43
CA ARG A 217 1.61 13.35 18.65
C ARG A 217 0.64 14.23 19.41
N THR A 218 0.86 15.54 19.35
CA THR A 218 -0.06 16.55 19.88
C THR A 218 -0.50 17.46 18.75
N LEU A 219 -1.81 17.61 18.60
CA LEU A 219 -2.42 18.54 17.64
C LEU A 219 -3.13 19.62 18.41
N ILE A 220 -2.86 20.88 18.08
CA ILE A 220 -3.53 22.04 18.66
C ILE A 220 -4.20 22.81 17.52
N ARG A 221 -5.51 23.00 17.66
CA ARG A 221 -6.32 23.82 16.74
C ARG A 221 -6.77 25.09 17.46
N PHE A 222 -6.54 26.24 16.85
CA PHE A 222 -6.89 27.55 17.37
C PHE A 222 -8.17 28.12 16.80
#